data_73d8ac771c96aa21a79a7488a7011702
#
_entry.id   73d8ac771c96aa21a79a7488a7011702
#
_cell.length_a   1.000
_cell.length_b   1.000
_cell.length_c   1.000
_cell.angle_alpha   90.00
_cell.angle_beta   90.00
_cell.angle_gamma   90.00
#
_symmetry.space_group_name_H-M   'P 1'
#
loop_
_entity.id
_entity.type
_entity.pdbx_description
1 polymer ?
#
loop_
_entity_poly.entity_id
_entity_poly.type
_entity_poly.pdbx_seq_one_letter_code
_entity_poly.pdbx_strand_id
1 'polypeptide(L)'
;MLFAMQHNRDLSVITNKWASMIEISGGIHQVTMAIRDAVAPVFLLTGIGSILGVLSGRLGRAIDRARILNDFAPDERARFQDELDIIVKRTRWLRRAIGLATFAALSVCISIAALFLGVELGFNMPHLVMISFITSMFSVIFALLCFLRETILASSEVIVPYKHRAK
;
A
#
# COMPACT_ATOMS: atom_id res chain seq x y z
N MET A 1 -20.94 -4.46 66.23
CA MET A 1 -20.78 -5.46 65.13
C MET A 1 -21.32 -4.94 63.79
N LEU A 2 -22.51 -4.30 63.72
CA LEU A 2 -23.11 -3.72 62.50
C LEU A 2 -22.26 -2.60 61.86
N PHE A 3 -21.61 -1.73 62.64
CA PHE A 3 -20.79 -0.62 62.12
C PHE A 3 -19.54 -1.06 61.39
N ALA A 4 -18.90 -2.14 61.82
CA ALA A 4 -17.74 -2.73 61.12
C ALA A 4 -18.12 -3.40 59.81
N MET A 5 -19.32 -3.98 59.70
CA MET A 5 -19.83 -4.56 58.46
C MET A 5 -20.19 -3.50 57.41
N GLN A 6 -20.69 -2.34 57.83
CA GLN A 6 -21.02 -1.21 56.97
C GLN A 6 -19.72 -0.61 56.37
N HIS A 7 -18.75 -0.36 57.23
CA HIS A 7 -17.45 0.19 56.82
C HIS A 7 -16.71 -0.71 55.81
N ASN A 8 -16.80 -2.04 56.00
CA ASN A 8 -16.15 -2.98 55.08
C ASN A 8 -16.86 -3.05 53.70
N ARG A 9 -18.19 -2.83 53.63
CA ARG A 9 -18.93 -2.71 52.37
C ARG A 9 -18.58 -1.44 51.61
N ASP A 10 -18.47 -0.31 52.30
CA ASP A 10 -18.13 0.96 51.64
C ASP A 10 -16.72 0.93 51.09
N LEU A 11 -15.77 0.33 51.77
CA LEU A 11 -14.41 0.13 51.26
C LEU A 11 -14.37 -0.78 50.04
N SER A 12 -15.17 -1.87 50.01
CA SER A 12 -15.21 -2.77 48.86
C SER A 12 -15.79 -2.08 47.61
N VAL A 13 -16.82 -1.26 47.77
CA VAL A 13 -17.42 -0.48 46.68
C VAL A 13 -16.43 0.56 46.13
N ILE A 14 -15.71 1.25 47.00
CA ILE A 14 -14.69 2.21 46.61
C ILE A 14 -13.55 1.50 45.87
N THR A 15 -13.06 0.37 46.41
CA THR A 15 -11.97 -0.39 45.79
C THR A 15 -12.35 -0.92 44.41
N ASN A 16 -13.57 -1.43 44.21
CA ASN A 16 -14.08 -1.87 42.90
C ASN A 16 -14.22 -0.71 41.93
N LYS A 17 -14.65 0.47 42.38
CA LYS A 17 -14.76 1.67 41.56
C LYS A 17 -13.38 2.16 41.10
N TRP A 18 -12.38 2.16 41.96
CA TRP A 18 -11.01 2.48 41.59
C TRP A 18 -10.40 1.46 40.64
N ALA A 19 -10.63 0.17 40.87
CA ALA A 19 -10.18 -0.89 39.97
C ALA A 19 -10.77 -0.73 38.56
N SER A 20 -12.07 -0.47 38.45
CA SER A 20 -12.72 -0.24 37.16
C SER A 20 -12.22 1.03 36.46
N MET A 21 -11.95 2.10 37.21
CA MET A 21 -11.36 3.34 36.60
C MET A 21 -9.92 3.13 36.12
N ILE A 22 -9.10 2.35 36.81
CA ILE A 22 -7.76 1.99 36.39
C ILE A 22 -7.80 1.13 35.12
N GLU A 23 -8.72 0.18 35.04
CA GLU A 23 -8.90 -0.69 33.88
C GLU A 23 -9.35 0.08 32.64
N ILE A 24 -10.31 1.00 32.81
CA ILE A 24 -10.78 1.91 31.74
C ILE A 24 -9.63 2.83 31.28
N SER A 25 -8.85 3.40 32.20
CA SER A 25 -7.72 4.26 31.85
C SER A 25 -6.61 3.50 31.13
N GLY A 26 -6.36 2.25 31.52
CA GLY A 26 -5.41 1.36 30.83
C GLY A 26 -5.84 1.04 29.40
N GLY A 27 -7.12 0.75 29.19
CA GLY A 27 -7.69 0.51 27.87
C GLY A 27 -7.60 1.72 26.95
N ILE A 28 -7.94 2.92 27.46
CA ILE A 28 -7.82 4.17 26.70
C ILE A 28 -6.37 4.45 26.31
N HIS A 29 -5.43 4.18 27.19
CA HIS A 29 -4.01 4.39 26.90
C HIS A 29 -3.50 3.46 25.80
N GLN A 30 -3.91 2.19 25.79
CA GLN A 30 -3.55 1.23 24.75
C GLN A 30 -4.12 1.62 23.38
N VAL A 31 -5.39 2.03 23.32
CA VAL A 31 -6.03 2.50 22.08
C VAL A 31 -5.33 3.76 21.55
N THR A 32 -4.99 4.69 22.43
CA THR A 32 -4.27 5.91 22.04
C THR A 32 -2.89 5.61 21.45
N MET A 33 -2.17 4.65 22.03
CA MET A 33 -0.89 4.20 21.47
C MET A 33 -1.08 3.53 20.10
N ALA A 34 -2.06 2.64 19.94
CA ALA A 34 -2.33 2.00 18.66
C ALA A 34 -2.68 3.01 17.55
N ILE A 35 -3.47 4.03 17.86
CA ILE A 35 -3.79 5.11 16.92
C ILE A 35 -2.51 5.86 16.53
N ARG A 36 -1.67 6.21 17.48
CA ARG A 36 -0.39 6.88 17.23
C ARG A 36 0.53 6.04 16.33
N ASP A 37 0.62 4.75 16.60
CA ASP A 37 1.49 3.84 15.86
C ASP A 37 0.93 3.53 14.45
N ALA A 38 -0.38 3.67 14.24
CA ALA A 38 -1.02 3.53 12.94
C ALA A 38 -0.82 4.74 11.99
N VAL A 39 -0.42 5.90 12.51
CA VAL A 39 -0.26 7.13 11.71
C VAL A 39 0.76 6.95 10.58
N ALA A 40 1.93 6.40 10.86
CA ALA A 40 2.98 6.19 9.86
C ALA A 40 2.54 5.21 8.74
N PRO A 41 1.99 4.02 9.02
CA PRO A 41 1.40 3.15 8.02
C PRO A 41 0.32 3.82 7.15
N VAL A 42 -0.55 4.65 7.73
CA VAL A 42 -1.60 5.36 6.98
C VAL A 42 -1.01 6.37 6.00
N PHE A 43 0.01 7.14 6.39
CA PHE A 43 0.71 8.02 5.46
C PHE A 43 1.39 7.26 4.32
N LEU A 44 2.01 6.11 4.61
CA LEU A 44 2.59 5.25 3.59
C LEU A 44 1.52 4.76 2.61
N LEU A 45 0.35 4.34 3.11
CA LEU A 45 -0.77 3.90 2.27
C LEU A 45 -1.25 5.00 1.32
N THR A 46 -1.34 6.24 1.81
CA THR A 46 -1.68 7.41 0.98
C THR A 46 -0.65 7.63 -0.13
N GLY A 47 0.64 7.53 0.18
CA GLY A 47 1.72 7.60 -0.80
C GLY A 47 1.63 6.50 -1.87
N ILE A 48 1.39 5.25 -1.46
CA ILE A 48 1.20 4.13 -2.38
C ILE A 48 -0.02 4.37 -3.29
N GLY A 49 -1.13 4.89 -2.75
CA GLY A 49 -2.32 5.24 -3.52
C GLY A 49 -2.03 6.25 -4.63
N SER A 50 -1.24 7.28 -4.33
CA SER A 50 -0.80 8.27 -5.30
C SER A 50 0.05 7.65 -6.43
N ILE A 51 0.99 6.77 -6.07
CA ILE A 51 1.82 6.04 -7.05
C ILE A 51 0.95 5.16 -7.95
N LEU A 52 0.00 4.41 -7.37
CA LEU A 52 -0.95 3.58 -8.13
C LEU A 52 -1.78 4.40 -9.12
N GLY A 53 -2.23 5.60 -8.74
CA GLY A 53 -2.93 6.51 -9.64
C GLY A 53 -2.09 6.89 -10.88
N VAL A 54 -0.83 7.25 -10.67
CA VAL A 54 0.10 7.57 -11.76
C VAL A 54 0.36 6.35 -12.65
N LEU A 55 0.65 5.19 -12.07
CA LEU A 55 0.93 3.96 -12.80
C LEU A 55 -0.26 3.50 -13.64
N SER A 56 -1.47 3.55 -13.08
CA SER A 56 -2.72 3.17 -13.75
C SER A 56 -3.01 4.10 -14.93
N GLY A 57 -2.82 5.41 -14.75
CA GLY A 57 -2.98 6.38 -15.83
C GLY A 57 -1.99 6.17 -16.98
N ARG A 58 -0.73 5.81 -16.69
CA ARG A 58 0.27 5.46 -17.71
C ARG A 58 -0.08 4.17 -18.43
N LEU A 59 -0.55 3.15 -17.68
CA LEU A 59 -0.98 1.89 -18.27
C LEU A 59 -2.16 2.09 -19.22
N GLY A 60 -3.17 2.89 -18.84
CA GLY A 60 -4.29 3.22 -19.68
C GLY A 60 -3.84 3.81 -21.03
N ARG A 61 -3.01 4.84 -20.99
CA ARG A 61 -2.48 5.46 -22.22
C ARG A 61 -1.69 4.50 -23.12
N ALA A 62 -0.91 3.59 -22.52
CA ALA A 62 -0.16 2.58 -23.29
C ALA A 62 -1.11 1.58 -23.97
N ILE A 63 -2.17 1.15 -23.26
CA ILE A 63 -3.19 0.25 -23.82
C ILE A 63 -3.98 0.94 -24.94
N ASP A 64 -4.38 2.19 -24.76
CA ASP A 64 -5.13 2.94 -25.76
C ASP A 64 -4.29 3.11 -27.04
N ARG A 65 -3.00 3.43 -26.91
CA ARG A 65 -2.09 3.50 -28.07
C ARG A 65 -1.95 2.15 -28.76
N ALA A 66 -1.78 1.07 -28.01
CA ALA A 66 -1.70 -0.28 -28.57
C ALA A 66 -2.98 -0.69 -29.31
N ARG A 67 -4.14 -0.28 -28.80
CA ARG A 67 -5.45 -0.55 -29.45
C ARG A 67 -5.55 0.17 -30.78
N ILE A 68 -5.21 1.48 -30.82
CA ILE A 68 -5.20 2.27 -32.07
C ILE A 68 -4.30 1.63 -33.12
N LEU A 69 -3.08 1.21 -32.74
CA LEU A 69 -2.14 0.58 -33.68
C LEU A 69 -2.63 -0.79 -34.17
N ASN A 70 -3.41 -1.48 -33.33
CA ASN A 70 -3.94 -2.81 -33.70
C ASN A 70 -5.17 -2.75 -34.62
N ASP A 71 -5.83 -1.59 -34.68
CA ASP A 71 -7.00 -1.37 -35.56
C ASP A 71 -6.62 -1.05 -37.02
N PHE A 72 -5.31 -0.81 -37.32
CA PHE A 72 -4.84 -0.62 -38.68
C PHE A 72 -4.90 -1.92 -39.51
N ALA A 73 -5.00 -1.76 -40.83
CA ALA A 73 -4.94 -2.88 -41.77
C ALA A 73 -3.62 -3.67 -41.64
N PRO A 74 -3.61 -4.98 -41.97
CA PRO A 74 -2.43 -5.84 -41.79
C PRO A 74 -1.15 -5.29 -42.43
N ASP A 75 -1.28 -4.70 -43.61
CA ASP A 75 -0.13 -4.13 -44.36
C ASP A 75 0.44 -2.88 -43.69
N GLU A 76 -0.38 -2.06 -43.10
CA GLU A 76 0.05 -0.88 -42.36
C GLU A 76 0.57 -1.26 -40.98
N ARG A 77 -0.02 -2.26 -40.33
CA ARG A 77 0.42 -2.78 -39.02
C ARG A 77 1.85 -3.27 -39.04
N ALA A 78 2.31 -3.84 -40.17
CA ALA A 78 3.67 -4.30 -40.32
C ALA A 78 4.71 -3.17 -40.16
N ARG A 79 4.33 -1.91 -40.45
CA ARG A 79 5.20 -0.73 -40.29
C ARG A 79 5.37 -0.31 -38.82
N PHE A 80 4.40 -0.69 -37.96
CA PHE A 80 4.36 -0.30 -36.55
C PHE A 80 4.66 -1.46 -35.59
N GLN A 81 5.16 -2.59 -36.10
CA GLN A 81 5.45 -3.76 -35.27
C GLN A 81 6.51 -3.47 -34.20
N ASP A 82 7.55 -2.72 -34.55
CA ASP A 82 8.60 -2.32 -33.62
C ASP A 82 8.03 -1.46 -32.48
N GLU A 83 7.12 -0.52 -32.80
CA GLU A 83 6.45 0.31 -31.79
C GLU A 83 5.55 -0.54 -30.86
N LEU A 84 4.82 -1.49 -31.43
CA LEU A 84 3.98 -2.42 -30.65
C LEU A 84 4.81 -3.26 -29.69
N ASP A 85 5.95 -3.78 -30.13
CA ASP A 85 6.84 -4.57 -29.29
C ASP A 85 7.39 -3.79 -28.10
N ILE A 86 7.71 -2.52 -28.31
CA ILE A 86 8.15 -1.62 -27.25
C ILE A 86 7.01 -1.35 -26.26
N ILE A 87 5.81 -1.04 -26.76
CA ILE A 87 4.62 -0.83 -25.91
C ILE A 87 4.33 -2.09 -25.06
N VAL A 88 4.44 -3.28 -25.64
CA VAL A 88 4.25 -4.53 -24.91
C VAL A 88 5.28 -4.71 -23.80
N LYS A 89 6.56 -4.43 -24.06
CA LYS A 89 7.63 -4.49 -23.05
C LYS A 89 7.37 -3.50 -21.91
N ARG A 90 7.04 -2.23 -22.23
CA ARG A 90 6.70 -1.19 -21.25
C ARG A 90 5.50 -1.56 -20.40
N THR A 91 4.41 -2.02 -21.04
CA THR A 91 3.18 -2.46 -20.35
C THR A 91 3.47 -3.61 -19.36
N ARG A 92 4.39 -4.51 -19.68
CA ARG A 92 4.78 -5.61 -18.80
C ARG A 92 5.46 -5.11 -17.53
N TRP A 93 6.37 -4.14 -17.62
CA TRP A 93 7.00 -3.52 -16.46
C TRP A 93 6.00 -2.74 -15.62
N LEU A 94 5.11 -2.02 -16.28
CA LEU A 94 4.07 -1.23 -15.62
C LEU A 94 3.08 -2.11 -14.84
N ARG A 95 2.64 -3.23 -15.41
CA ARG A 95 1.80 -4.22 -14.70
C ARG A 95 2.49 -4.80 -13.47
N ARG A 96 3.80 -5.09 -13.57
CA ARG A 96 4.58 -5.57 -12.41
C ARG A 96 4.65 -4.51 -11.33
N ALA A 97 4.92 -3.25 -11.70
CA ALA A 97 4.95 -2.13 -10.76
C ALA A 97 3.60 -1.96 -10.03
N ILE A 98 2.49 -2.01 -10.75
CA ILE A 98 1.14 -1.93 -10.18
C ILE A 98 0.89 -3.11 -9.24
N GLY A 99 1.21 -4.34 -9.66
CA GLY A 99 1.03 -5.53 -8.82
C GLY A 99 1.81 -5.45 -7.50
N LEU A 100 3.08 -5.02 -7.56
CA LEU A 100 3.91 -4.83 -6.37
C LEU A 100 3.39 -3.70 -5.47
N ALA A 101 2.95 -2.58 -6.04
CA ALA A 101 2.38 -1.47 -5.27
C ALA A 101 1.05 -1.87 -4.60
N THR A 102 0.20 -2.64 -5.29
CA THR A 102 -1.03 -3.19 -4.71
C THR A 102 -0.72 -4.17 -3.57
N PHE A 103 0.25 -5.06 -3.76
CA PHE A 103 0.70 -5.96 -2.70
C PHE A 103 1.24 -5.20 -1.49
N ALA A 104 2.00 -4.12 -1.71
CA ALA A 104 2.47 -3.26 -0.64
C ALA A 104 1.30 -2.63 0.14
N ALA A 105 0.28 -2.11 -0.56
CA ALA A 105 -0.92 -1.54 0.06
C ALA A 105 -1.64 -2.58 0.94
N LEU A 106 -1.82 -3.81 0.44
CA LEU A 106 -2.41 -4.89 1.22
C LEU A 106 -1.59 -5.22 2.47
N SER A 107 -0.26 -5.28 2.36
CA SER A 107 0.64 -5.54 3.50
C SER A 107 0.53 -4.44 4.57
N VAL A 108 0.39 -3.16 4.17
CA VAL A 108 0.13 -2.05 5.10
C VAL A 108 -1.23 -2.20 5.78
N CYS A 109 -2.27 -2.55 5.03
CA CYS A 109 -3.60 -2.79 5.60
C CYS A 109 -3.57 -3.92 6.65
N ILE A 110 -2.85 -5.02 6.36
CA ILE A 110 -2.67 -6.12 7.32
C ILE A 110 -1.93 -5.63 8.57
N SER A 111 -0.89 -4.80 8.42
CA SER A 111 -0.15 -4.23 9.54
C SER A 111 -1.05 -3.39 10.45
N ILE A 112 -1.89 -2.52 9.87
CA ILE A 112 -2.84 -1.69 10.60
C ILE A 112 -3.89 -2.56 11.31
N ALA A 113 -4.47 -3.54 10.59
CA ALA A 113 -5.44 -4.46 11.16
C ALA A 113 -4.84 -5.25 12.33
N ALA A 114 -3.60 -5.73 12.21
CA ALA A 114 -2.92 -6.46 13.28
C ALA A 114 -2.66 -5.59 14.51
N LEU A 115 -2.38 -4.28 14.35
CA LEU A 115 -2.25 -3.34 15.46
C LEU A 115 -3.55 -3.25 16.27
N PHE A 116 -4.68 -3.01 15.60
CA PHE A 116 -5.97 -2.85 16.29
C PHE A 116 -6.51 -4.17 16.87
N LEU A 117 -6.39 -5.28 16.12
CA LEU A 117 -6.80 -6.59 16.61
C LEU A 117 -5.95 -7.04 17.82
N GLY A 118 -4.66 -6.70 17.82
CA GLY A 118 -3.76 -6.99 18.93
C GLY A 118 -4.22 -6.32 20.24
N VAL A 119 -4.68 -5.07 20.15
CA VAL A 119 -5.21 -4.32 21.30
C VAL A 119 -6.54 -4.92 21.78
N GLU A 120 -7.47 -5.21 20.86
CA GLU A 120 -8.82 -5.69 21.22
C GLU A 120 -8.82 -7.12 21.76
N LEU A 121 -8.04 -8.02 21.16
CA LEU A 121 -7.98 -9.44 21.55
C LEU A 121 -6.94 -9.74 22.62
N GLY A 122 -6.15 -8.75 23.04
CA GLY A 122 -5.06 -8.94 24.00
C GLY A 122 -3.90 -9.82 23.48
N PHE A 123 -3.86 -10.10 22.15
CA PHE A 123 -2.79 -10.85 21.52
C PHE A 123 -1.65 -9.92 21.10
N ASN A 124 -0.52 -10.08 21.75
CA ASN A 124 0.68 -9.30 21.39
C ASN A 124 1.36 -9.98 20.18
N MET A 125 1.12 -9.42 18.97
CA MET A 125 1.74 -9.90 17.71
C MET A 125 2.69 -8.87 17.06
N PRO A 126 3.71 -8.36 17.78
CA PRO A 126 4.58 -7.31 17.28
C PRO A 126 5.36 -7.75 16.05
N HIS A 127 5.72 -9.02 15.95
CA HIS A 127 6.44 -9.59 14.81
C HIS A 127 5.63 -9.55 13.51
N LEU A 128 4.30 -9.80 13.59
CA LEU A 128 3.43 -9.75 12.43
C LEU A 128 3.33 -8.33 11.87
N VAL A 129 3.14 -7.34 12.75
CA VAL A 129 3.10 -5.92 12.38
C VAL A 129 4.43 -5.49 11.75
N MET A 130 5.54 -5.83 12.38
CA MET A 130 6.88 -5.48 11.89
C MET A 130 7.18 -6.13 10.54
N ILE A 131 6.93 -7.43 10.38
CA ILE A 131 7.21 -8.16 9.14
C ILE A 131 6.34 -7.65 8.00
N SER A 132 5.04 -7.46 8.22
CA SER A 132 4.15 -6.95 7.18
C SER A 132 4.50 -5.52 6.75
N PHE A 133 4.93 -4.67 7.68
CA PHE A 133 5.37 -3.32 7.37
C PHE A 133 6.68 -3.31 6.57
N ILE A 134 7.69 -4.07 6.99
CA ILE A 134 8.97 -4.21 6.28
C ILE A 134 8.72 -4.78 4.86
N THR A 135 7.90 -5.83 4.74
CA THR A 135 7.53 -6.43 3.45
C THR A 135 6.88 -5.39 2.52
N SER A 136 6.00 -4.55 3.06
CA SER A 136 5.41 -3.45 2.30
C SER A 136 6.47 -2.47 1.78
N MET A 137 7.41 -2.04 2.62
CA MET A 137 8.47 -1.12 2.22
C MET A 137 9.33 -1.68 1.08
N PHE A 138 9.77 -2.94 1.19
CA PHE A 138 10.50 -3.60 0.10
C PHE A 138 9.67 -3.70 -1.17
N SER A 139 8.39 -4.03 -1.05
CA SER A 139 7.49 -4.12 -2.22
C SER A 139 7.34 -2.78 -2.93
N VAL A 140 7.24 -1.66 -2.19
CA VAL A 140 7.22 -0.31 -2.76
C VAL A 140 8.52 0.00 -3.50
N ILE A 141 9.66 -0.33 -2.90
CA ILE A 141 10.98 -0.13 -3.54
C ILE A 141 11.04 -0.87 -4.88
N PHE A 142 10.65 -2.15 -4.90
CA PHE A 142 10.63 -2.93 -6.14
C PHE A 142 9.62 -2.40 -7.17
N ALA A 143 8.45 -1.92 -6.72
CA ALA A 143 7.47 -1.26 -7.59
C ALA A 143 8.06 -0.02 -8.27
N LEU A 144 8.76 0.82 -7.51
CA LEU A 144 9.44 2.01 -8.03
C LEU A 144 10.60 1.68 -8.98
N LEU A 145 11.36 0.62 -8.71
CA LEU A 145 12.39 0.13 -9.63
C LEU A 145 11.80 -0.36 -10.95
N CYS A 146 10.68 -1.07 -10.92
CA CYS A 146 9.96 -1.47 -12.14
C CYS A 146 9.45 -0.24 -12.91
N PHE A 147 8.94 0.75 -12.19
CA PHE A 147 8.50 2.01 -12.79
C PHE A 147 9.66 2.81 -13.40
N LEU A 148 10.79 2.87 -12.71
CA LEU A 148 12.01 3.50 -13.24
C LEU A 148 12.47 2.83 -14.55
N ARG A 149 12.46 1.51 -14.60
CA ARG A 149 12.78 0.75 -15.84
C ARG A 149 11.84 1.10 -16.98
N GLU A 150 10.54 1.19 -16.70
CA GLU A 150 9.55 1.62 -17.70
C GLU A 150 9.83 3.03 -18.20
N THR A 151 10.12 3.98 -17.30
CA THR A 151 10.40 5.37 -17.64
C THR A 151 11.65 5.51 -18.51
N ILE A 152 12.71 4.75 -18.21
CA ILE A 152 13.93 4.73 -19.03
C ILE A 152 13.63 4.20 -20.44
N LEU A 153 12.85 3.11 -20.54
CA LEU A 153 12.42 2.58 -21.84
C LEU A 153 11.58 3.58 -22.64
N ALA A 154 10.73 4.36 -21.95
CA ALA A 154 9.91 5.38 -22.57
C ALA A 154 10.72 6.56 -23.11
N SER A 155 11.79 6.96 -22.40
CA SER A 155 12.62 8.11 -22.81
C SER A 155 13.59 7.78 -23.95
N SER A 156 13.99 6.53 -24.10
CA SER A 156 14.91 6.12 -25.18
C SER A 156 14.28 6.22 -26.58
N GLU A 157 12.96 6.22 -26.69
CA GLU A 157 12.24 6.37 -27.96
C GLU A 157 12.28 7.81 -28.50
N VAL A 158 12.36 8.81 -27.63
CA VAL A 158 12.35 10.23 -28.04
C VAL A 158 13.67 10.66 -28.70
N ILE A 159 14.73 9.89 -28.49
CA ILE A 159 16.11 10.27 -28.92
C ILE A 159 16.47 9.67 -30.28
N VAL A 160 15.69 8.72 -30.83
CA VAL A 160 15.97 8.22 -32.20
C VAL A 160 15.33 9.17 -33.20
N PRO A 161 16.12 10.02 -33.89
CA PRO A 161 15.56 10.86 -34.93
C PRO A 161 15.02 9.94 -36.03
N TYR A 162 13.76 10.17 -36.40
CA TYR A 162 13.11 9.51 -37.54
C TYR A 162 14.02 9.64 -38.76
N LYS A 163 14.84 8.62 -39.04
CA LYS A 163 15.68 8.56 -40.19
C LYS A 163 14.76 8.36 -41.38
N HIS A 164 14.37 9.46 -42.03
CA HIS A 164 13.72 9.45 -43.32
C HIS A 164 14.44 8.42 -44.22
N ARG A 165 13.86 7.25 -44.42
CA ARG A 165 14.14 6.44 -45.60
C ARG A 165 13.47 7.13 -46.77
N ALA A 166 14.14 8.14 -47.32
CA ALA A 166 13.92 8.53 -48.70
C ALA A 166 14.45 7.39 -49.59
N LYS A 167 13.53 6.62 -50.15
CA LYS A 167 13.65 6.06 -51.53
C LYS A 167 12.29 5.54 -51.92
#